data_d4321de4cbfa7a032ed6075b71883aa6
#
_entry.id   d4321de4cbfa7a032ed6075b71883aa6
#
_cell.length_a   1.000
_cell.length_b   1.000
_cell.length_c   1.000
_cell.angle_alpha   90.00
_cell.angle_beta   90.00
_cell.angle_gamma   90.00
#
_symmetry.space_group_name_H-M   'P 1'
#
loop_
_entity.id
_entity.type
_entity.pdbx_description
1 polymer ?
#
loop_
_entity_poly.entity_id
_entity_poly.type
_entity_poly.pdbx_seq_one_letter_code
_entity_poly.pdbx_strand_id
1 'polypeptide(L)'
;MNEDRKKRGLTHSKLLMAVAIGTLFLNSGNVLATQVASDSPLEVTEQLQTQTINGLVVDANGEPVIGASIIEKGTTNGGITDINGKFTLTVKPGATLKISYIGYQTQEVKAARTMKIILKEDSELLQEVVVVGYGTQKKANLTGAVATVDVNKTLDSRPIADIGRGLQGAVAGVNITIPTGEVGSDPLIKIRGQVGSISGNNTPLILLDNVEIPSIQMVNPNDVQSISVLKDAASSSIYGSKAAFGVILITTKSGAQSDKFEISYSNNFSWQDPAKKIEIGGIEALQYTLDAQTNRREPMPAGGFWRISPESLEKAIEWQNLYGGKVKWNDPVVYGRDWFYDGKDKYGYRLYDGAKAMIKNWTPTMTHNLSVNGKSGKTSYNIGLGYLDQSGMSKTAKKDDFKRYNASVSVTSEINKYITVRASSIYSDRNKRYPGIGNTTADPWLYLYRWSPLMPMGVTENGNPLKEPTYEMAAANTDNLQNKYYNINLGFTLNLTKNWDVKFDYTYDRQTTETNSSVMQYEAGEMWYAPTAWMENGSQVFVNEQGERVDTGGMPAYRFPVNKYYNSSGPSASQVGNNSKSIDNNTFNIYTTYNLLLGPEKQHAFKFMAGMNRVTNKWSSYKGCLLYTSDA
;
A
#
# COMPACT_ATOMS: atom_id res chain seq x y z
N MET A 1 -4.55 6.00 47.14
CA MET A 1 -3.08 6.10 47.14
C MET A 1 -2.48 5.11 46.12
N ASN A 2 -3.11 4.89 44.98
CA ASN A 2 -2.66 3.92 43.95
C ASN A 2 -2.81 4.40 42.46
N GLU A 3 -3.17 5.67 42.25
CA GLU A 3 -3.31 6.24 40.89
C GLU A 3 -2.06 7.00 40.38
N ASP A 4 -1.19 7.43 41.28
CA ASP A 4 -0.02 8.25 40.89
C ASP A 4 1.19 7.45 40.37
N ARG A 5 1.20 6.13 40.49
CA ARG A 5 2.31 5.30 40.00
C ARG A 5 2.19 4.92 38.51
N LYS A 6 1.00 5.01 37.91
CA LYS A 6 0.81 4.67 36.47
C LYS A 6 1.11 5.82 35.50
N LYS A 7 1.12 7.06 35.98
CA LYS A 7 1.42 8.23 35.14
C LYS A 7 2.92 8.54 34.97
N ARG A 8 3.79 8.01 35.85
CA ARG A 8 5.25 8.24 35.78
C ARG A 8 6.01 7.29 34.86
N GLY A 9 5.44 6.16 34.47
CA GLY A 9 6.09 5.20 33.56
C GLY A 9 5.96 5.51 32.07
N LEU A 10 4.97 6.33 31.67
CA LEU A 10 4.73 6.65 30.26
C LEU A 10 5.50 7.88 29.73
N THR A 11 6.05 8.72 30.62
CA THR A 11 6.76 9.94 30.23
C THR A 11 8.24 9.70 29.94
N HIS A 12 8.86 8.67 30.50
CA HIS A 12 10.29 8.40 30.28
C HIS A 12 10.61 7.73 28.94
N SER A 13 9.68 6.92 28.39
CA SER A 13 9.91 6.28 27.09
C SER A 13 9.76 7.25 25.90
N LYS A 14 8.88 8.25 26.04
CA LYS A 14 8.72 9.30 25.01
C LYS A 14 9.83 10.36 25.06
N LEU A 15 10.44 10.56 26.22
CA LEU A 15 11.54 11.52 26.38
C LEU A 15 12.87 10.95 25.86
N LEU A 16 13.11 9.65 26.00
CA LEU A 16 14.31 8.99 25.48
C LEU A 16 14.32 8.92 23.95
N MET A 17 13.16 8.83 23.29
CA MET A 17 13.09 8.85 21.82
C MET A 17 13.23 10.28 21.25
N ALA A 18 12.81 11.30 21.97
CA ALA A 18 12.99 12.70 21.57
C ALA A 18 14.43 13.20 21.75
N VAL A 19 15.16 12.69 22.76
CA VAL A 19 16.57 13.05 23.01
C VAL A 19 17.52 12.39 22.01
N ALA A 20 17.21 11.16 21.53
CA ALA A 20 18.04 10.50 20.51
C ALA A 20 17.91 11.14 19.11
N ILE A 21 16.81 11.81 18.82
CA ILE A 21 16.62 12.53 17.54
C ILE A 21 17.15 13.97 17.62
N GLY A 22 17.15 14.59 18.80
CA GLY A 22 17.62 15.97 19.01
C GLY A 22 19.13 16.16 18.99
N THR A 23 19.92 15.14 19.29
CA THR A 23 21.40 15.24 19.32
C THR A 23 22.08 15.06 17.97
N LEU A 24 21.34 14.65 16.93
CA LEU A 24 21.88 14.52 15.56
C LEU A 24 21.81 15.82 14.72
N PHE A 25 21.17 16.89 15.22
CA PHE A 25 20.98 18.14 14.47
C PHE A 25 21.70 19.37 15.01
N LEU A 26 22.58 19.22 16.01
CA LEU A 26 23.26 20.36 16.65
C LEU A 26 24.78 20.40 16.42
N ASN A 27 25.26 20.03 15.25
CA ASN A 27 26.64 20.24 14.89
C ASN A 27 26.83 20.71 13.44
N SER A 28 26.16 21.81 13.08
CA SER A 28 26.51 22.59 11.89
C SER A 28 27.11 23.93 12.36
N GLY A 29 28.41 23.93 12.47
CA GLY A 29 29.20 25.09 12.87
C GLY A 29 29.07 26.24 11.88
N ASN A 30 28.91 27.43 12.45
CA ASN A 30 28.97 28.72 11.78
C ASN A 30 30.30 28.90 11.06
N VAL A 31 30.27 29.12 9.76
CA VAL A 31 31.39 29.69 9.01
C VAL A 31 31.15 31.19 8.94
N LEU A 32 31.88 31.94 9.77
CA LEU A 32 32.02 33.39 9.67
C LEU A 32 32.84 33.72 8.43
N ALA A 33 32.26 34.46 7.52
CA ALA A 33 32.98 35.08 6.42
C ALA A 33 33.80 36.24 6.96
N THR A 34 35.13 36.08 6.93
CA THR A 34 36.07 37.19 7.14
C THR A 34 36.51 37.69 5.75
N GLN A 35 36.14 38.92 5.43
CA GLN A 35 36.75 39.66 4.32
C GLN A 35 38.18 40.00 4.72
N VAL A 36 39.14 39.60 3.90
CA VAL A 36 40.50 40.13 3.90
C VAL A 36 40.80 40.67 2.51
N ALA A 37 41.27 41.92 2.53
CA ALA A 37 41.59 42.72 1.37
C ALA A 37 42.75 42.13 0.54
N SER A 38 42.71 42.51 -0.70
CA SER A 38 43.66 42.29 -1.78
C SER A 38 45.12 42.59 -1.47
N ASP A 39 45.99 41.63 -1.82
CA ASP A 39 47.27 41.94 -2.42
C ASP A 39 47.61 40.83 -3.42
N SER A 40 47.80 41.21 -4.70
CA SER A 40 48.13 40.34 -5.78
C SER A 40 49.59 39.96 -5.79
N PRO A 41 49.93 38.67 -5.92
CA PRO A 41 51.12 38.27 -6.66
C PRO A 41 50.74 37.68 -8.02
N LEU A 42 51.50 38.03 -8.98
CA LEU A 42 51.51 37.57 -10.37
C LEU A 42 51.24 36.04 -10.47
N GLU A 43 50.11 35.66 -11.01
CA GLU A 43 49.87 34.29 -11.49
C GLU A 43 50.77 34.00 -12.66
N VAL A 44 51.72 33.10 -12.41
CA VAL A 44 52.38 32.35 -13.49
C VAL A 44 51.32 31.38 -14.00
N THR A 45 50.70 31.72 -15.12
CA THR A 45 49.82 30.82 -15.88
C THR A 45 50.66 29.68 -16.42
N GLU A 46 50.77 28.58 -15.67
CA GLU A 46 51.16 27.30 -16.28
C GLU A 46 50.12 26.99 -17.38
N GLN A 47 50.47 27.18 -18.59
CA GLN A 47 49.72 26.64 -19.76
C GLN A 47 49.72 25.12 -19.62
N LEU A 48 48.67 24.60 -19.01
CA LEU A 48 48.37 23.16 -19.02
C LEU A 48 48.25 22.75 -20.49
N GLN A 49 49.30 22.14 -21.02
CA GLN A 49 49.30 21.58 -22.37
C GLN A 49 48.21 20.51 -22.41
N THR A 50 47.10 20.82 -23.06
CA THR A 50 46.08 19.83 -23.39
C THR A 50 46.40 19.19 -24.72
N GLN A 51 46.11 17.91 -24.88
CA GLN A 51 46.23 17.20 -26.16
C GLN A 51 44.86 16.76 -26.63
N THR A 52 44.59 16.93 -27.92
CA THR A 52 43.43 16.37 -28.59
C THR A 52 43.73 14.93 -28.99
N ILE A 53 42.86 14.02 -28.57
CA ILE A 53 42.92 12.59 -28.88
C ILE A 53 41.78 12.22 -29.80
N ASN A 54 42.03 11.32 -30.74
CA ASN A 54 41.04 10.73 -31.61
C ASN A 54 41.01 9.21 -31.38
N GLY A 55 39.81 8.65 -31.21
CA GLY A 55 39.68 7.23 -30.99
C GLY A 55 38.54 6.60 -31.76
N LEU A 56 38.62 5.30 -31.90
CA LEU A 56 37.59 4.45 -32.48
C LEU A 56 37.23 3.38 -31.42
N VAL A 57 35.96 3.27 -31.08
CA VAL A 57 35.45 2.24 -30.19
C VAL A 57 34.68 1.22 -31.02
N VAL A 58 35.10 -0.05 -30.91
CA VAL A 58 34.47 -1.18 -31.61
C VAL A 58 34.17 -2.33 -30.61
N ASP A 59 33.31 -3.21 -31.02
CA ASP A 59 33.08 -4.48 -30.31
C ASP A 59 34.11 -5.56 -30.63
N ALA A 60 33.94 -6.78 -30.09
CA ALA A 60 34.81 -7.91 -30.35
C ALA A 60 34.77 -8.39 -31.82
N ASN A 61 33.72 -8.09 -32.55
CA ASN A 61 33.54 -8.45 -33.96
C ASN A 61 34.10 -7.34 -34.92
N GLY A 62 34.51 -6.20 -34.36
CA GLY A 62 35.01 -5.06 -35.09
C GLY A 62 33.94 -4.08 -35.54
N GLU A 63 32.69 -4.24 -35.12
CA GLU A 63 31.59 -3.33 -35.38
C GLU A 63 31.69 -2.04 -34.54
N PRO A 64 31.36 -0.85 -35.07
CA PRO A 64 31.44 0.41 -34.34
C PRO A 64 30.41 0.47 -33.20
N VAL A 65 30.85 0.82 -32.00
CA VAL A 65 29.96 1.03 -30.87
C VAL A 65 29.52 2.50 -30.83
N ILE A 66 28.24 2.74 -31.15
CA ILE A 66 27.64 4.08 -31.27
C ILE A 66 27.16 4.54 -29.88
N GLY A 67 27.47 5.78 -29.46
CA GLY A 67 26.99 6.35 -28.19
C GLY A 67 27.74 5.86 -26.95
N ALA A 68 28.90 5.21 -27.11
CA ALA A 68 29.75 4.86 -25.96
C ALA A 68 30.24 6.14 -25.25
N SER A 69 30.15 6.16 -23.94
CA SER A 69 30.60 7.28 -23.10
C SER A 69 32.09 7.20 -22.85
N ILE A 70 32.82 8.27 -23.10
CA ILE A 70 34.26 8.42 -22.83
C ILE A 70 34.43 9.57 -21.84
N ILE A 71 34.98 9.32 -20.67
CA ILE A 71 35.18 10.35 -19.62
C ILE A 71 36.63 10.32 -19.16
N GLU A 72 37.24 11.47 -19.03
CA GLU A 72 38.54 11.62 -18.36
C GLU A 72 38.37 11.34 -16.87
N LYS A 73 39.05 10.30 -16.35
CA LYS A 73 38.91 9.81 -15.00
C LYS A 73 39.19 10.92 -13.97
N GLY A 74 38.21 11.13 -13.06
CA GLY A 74 38.32 12.14 -12.00
C GLY A 74 37.90 13.57 -12.43
N THR A 75 37.35 13.73 -13.63
CA THR A 75 36.84 15.01 -14.14
C THR A 75 35.43 14.85 -14.73
N THR A 76 34.80 15.96 -15.08
CA THR A 76 33.53 15.99 -15.84
C THR A 76 33.78 16.12 -17.35
N ASN A 77 35.05 16.12 -17.79
CA ASN A 77 35.42 16.23 -19.21
C ASN A 77 35.16 14.89 -19.91
N GLY A 78 34.30 14.88 -20.91
CA GLY A 78 33.93 13.66 -21.62
C GLY A 78 33.16 13.92 -22.92
N GLY A 79 32.92 12.85 -23.67
CA GLY A 79 32.16 12.84 -24.92
C GLY A 79 31.52 11.47 -25.15
N ILE A 80 30.87 11.34 -26.31
CA ILE A 80 30.27 10.10 -26.79
C ILE A 80 30.79 9.78 -28.20
N THR A 81 30.78 8.49 -28.57
CA THR A 81 31.10 8.05 -29.92
C THR A 81 30.01 8.39 -30.92
N ASP A 82 30.42 8.74 -32.15
CA ASP A 82 29.53 8.98 -33.28
C ASP A 82 28.99 7.68 -33.91
N ILE A 83 28.26 7.81 -35.03
CA ILE A 83 27.67 6.67 -35.78
C ILE A 83 28.71 5.71 -36.36
N ASN A 84 29.97 6.10 -36.43
CA ASN A 84 31.08 5.28 -36.90
C ASN A 84 31.94 4.78 -35.72
N GLY A 85 31.49 4.96 -34.48
CA GLY A 85 32.24 4.60 -33.28
C GLY A 85 33.43 5.53 -32.97
N LYS A 86 33.56 6.69 -33.65
CA LYS A 86 34.67 7.61 -33.45
C LYS A 86 34.37 8.65 -32.40
N PHE A 87 35.40 9.06 -31.66
CA PHE A 87 35.31 10.19 -30.72
C PHE A 87 36.55 11.09 -30.81
N THR A 88 36.36 12.33 -30.42
CA THR A 88 37.45 13.30 -30.27
C THR A 88 37.28 13.95 -28.89
N LEU A 89 38.34 13.96 -28.09
CA LEU A 89 38.33 14.53 -26.75
C LEU A 89 39.66 15.25 -26.47
N THR A 90 39.59 16.42 -25.84
CA THR A 90 40.78 17.17 -25.41
C THR A 90 41.03 16.89 -23.93
N VAL A 91 42.18 16.30 -23.61
CA VAL A 91 42.52 15.84 -22.27
C VAL A 91 43.93 16.25 -21.86
N LYS A 92 44.27 16.12 -20.59
CA LYS A 92 45.64 16.32 -20.10
C LYS A 92 46.56 15.20 -20.60
N PRO A 93 47.85 15.50 -20.89
CA PRO A 93 48.83 14.48 -21.26
C PRO A 93 48.91 13.41 -20.15
N GLY A 94 48.80 12.14 -20.57
CA GLY A 94 48.85 11.00 -19.63
C GLY A 94 47.54 10.71 -18.88
N ALA A 95 46.43 11.40 -19.18
CA ALA A 95 45.13 11.15 -18.59
C ALA A 95 44.68 9.70 -18.84
N THR A 96 43.89 9.17 -17.90
CA THR A 96 43.21 7.87 -18.03
C THR A 96 41.77 8.12 -18.48
N LEU A 97 41.34 7.48 -19.55
CA LEU A 97 39.98 7.52 -20.03
C LEU A 97 39.20 6.35 -19.45
N LYS A 98 38.00 6.59 -19.00
CA LYS A 98 37.00 5.59 -18.64
C LYS A 98 35.99 5.51 -19.78
N ILE A 99 35.90 4.36 -20.42
CA ILE A 99 35.01 4.08 -21.54
C ILE A 99 33.94 3.11 -21.05
N SER A 100 32.67 3.47 -21.24
CA SER A 100 31.54 2.65 -20.85
C SER A 100 30.41 2.69 -21.88
N TYR A 101 29.76 1.53 -22.08
CA TYR A 101 28.56 1.41 -22.90
C TYR A 101 27.65 0.31 -22.31
N ILE A 102 26.34 0.44 -22.50
CA ILE A 102 25.37 -0.53 -21.99
C ILE A 102 25.61 -1.88 -22.67
N GLY A 103 25.76 -2.94 -21.88
CA GLY A 103 26.04 -4.29 -22.39
C GLY A 103 27.53 -4.62 -22.59
N TYR A 104 28.44 -3.71 -22.26
CA TYR A 104 29.89 -3.92 -22.38
C TYR A 104 30.61 -3.63 -21.07
N GLN A 105 31.74 -4.33 -20.85
CA GLN A 105 32.61 -4.12 -19.69
C GLN A 105 33.27 -2.74 -19.78
N THR A 106 33.17 -1.97 -18.69
CA THR A 106 33.83 -0.68 -18.57
C THR A 106 35.36 -0.87 -18.65
N GLN A 107 36.04 -0.14 -19.54
CA GLN A 107 37.49 -0.17 -19.67
C GLN A 107 38.12 1.15 -19.26
N GLU A 108 39.30 1.07 -18.64
CA GLU A 108 40.18 2.22 -18.36
C GLU A 108 41.44 2.14 -19.22
N VAL A 109 41.67 3.14 -20.06
CA VAL A 109 42.79 3.16 -20.99
C VAL A 109 43.54 4.50 -20.89
N LYS A 110 44.87 4.48 -20.92
CA LYS A 110 45.66 5.71 -20.96
C LYS A 110 45.48 6.42 -22.32
N ALA A 111 45.26 7.72 -22.26
CA ALA A 111 45.05 8.55 -23.42
C ALA A 111 46.28 8.57 -24.36
N ALA A 112 46.08 8.24 -25.63
CA ALA A 112 47.07 8.35 -26.72
C ALA A 112 46.46 9.15 -27.86
N ARG A 113 47.27 9.81 -28.69
CA ARG A 113 46.79 10.69 -29.78
C ARG A 113 45.84 10.01 -30.76
N THR A 114 46.06 8.74 -31.02
CA THR A 114 45.15 7.88 -31.82
C THR A 114 45.04 6.54 -31.13
N MET A 115 43.79 6.06 -30.95
CA MET A 115 43.55 4.80 -30.24
C MET A 115 42.36 4.03 -30.81
N LYS A 116 42.47 2.71 -30.82
CA LYS A 116 41.37 1.78 -31.08
C LYS A 116 41.06 1.03 -29.81
N ILE A 117 39.83 1.14 -29.36
CA ILE A 117 39.36 0.51 -28.11
C ILE A 117 38.39 -0.60 -28.52
N ILE A 118 38.65 -1.81 -28.06
CA ILE A 118 37.76 -2.95 -28.27
C ILE A 118 37.03 -3.23 -26.99
N LEU A 119 35.73 -2.94 -26.95
CA LEU A 119 34.91 -3.25 -25.81
C LEU A 119 34.54 -4.75 -25.84
N LYS A 120 34.71 -5.40 -24.70
CA LYS A 120 34.24 -6.77 -24.50
C LYS A 120 32.82 -6.74 -24.00
N GLU A 121 31.95 -7.59 -24.55
CA GLU A 121 30.60 -7.76 -24.05
C GLU A 121 30.64 -8.15 -22.57
N ASP A 122 29.77 -7.52 -21.81
CA ASP A 122 29.61 -7.86 -20.39
C ASP A 122 28.73 -9.12 -20.30
N SER A 123 29.38 -10.28 -20.34
CA SER A 123 28.70 -11.57 -20.21
C SER A 123 28.07 -11.79 -18.83
N GLU A 124 28.39 -10.94 -17.85
CA GLU A 124 27.73 -11.00 -16.53
C GLU A 124 26.31 -10.43 -16.60
N LEU A 125 26.02 -9.46 -17.47
CA LEU A 125 24.66 -8.95 -17.71
C LEU A 125 23.71 -9.99 -18.36
N LEU A 126 24.24 -11.01 -19.02
CA LEU A 126 23.47 -12.12 -19.60
C LEU A 126 23.15 -13.24 -18.58
N GLN A 127 23.59 -13.13 -17.33
CA GLN A 127 23.35 -14.11 -16.29
C GLN A 127 22.34 -13.64 -15.23
N GLU A 128 21.24 -13.02 -15.66
CA GLU A 128 20.12 -12.76 -14.73
C GLU A 128 19.68 -14.11 -14.14
N VAL A 129 20.00 -14.30 -12.86
CA VAL A 129 19.65 -15.49 -12.09
C VAL A 129 18.31 -15.24 -11.42
N VAL A 130 17.35 -16.07 -11.71
CA VAL A 130 16.00 -16.00 -11.17
C VAL A 130 15.81 -17.05 -10.10
N VAL A 131 15.24 -16.68 -8.97
CA VAL A 131 14.79 -17.64 -7.96
C VAL A 131 13.56 -18.37 -8.50
N VAL A 132 13.67 -19.66 -8.66
CA VAL A 132 12.59 -20.54 -9.12
C VAL A 132 12.52 -21.74 -8.20
N GLY A 133 11.43 -21.84 -7.48
CA GLY A 133 11.26 -22.91 -6.52
C GLY A 133 12.27 -22.85 -5.36
N TYR A 134 12.84 -23.99 -5.04
CA TYR A 134 13.87 -24.12 -3.99
C TYR A 134 15.29 -23.82 -4.49
N GLY A 135 15.44 -23.21 -5.67
CA GLY A 135 16.77 -22.93 -6.22
C GLY A 135 16.80 -21.73 -7.16
N THR A 136 17.99 -21.42 -7.64
CA THR A 136 18.22 -20.37 -8.62
C THR A 136 18.50 -20.98 -9.99
N GLN A 137 17.98 -20.36 -11.06
CA GLN A 137 18.24 -20.75 -12.44
C GLN A 137 18.55 -19.51 -13.26
N LYS A 138 19.36 -19.68 -14.31
CA LYS A 138 19.56 -18.61 -15.30
C LYS A 138 18.26 -18.37 -16.05
N LYS A 139 17.85 -17.13 -16.20
CA LYS A 139 16.59 -16.75 -16.89
C LYS A 139 16.49 -17.35 -18.29
N ALA A 140 17.62 -17.42 -19.02
CA ALA A 140 17.71 -18.05 -20.33
C ALA A 140 17.36 -19.55 -20.34
N ASN A 141 17.49 -20.25 -19.22
CA ASN A 141 17.25 -21.69 -19.10
C ASN A 141 15.84 -22.01 -18.58
N LEU A 142 14.99 -21.00 -18.34
CA LEU A 142 13.65 -21.20 -17.85
C LEU A 142 12.71 -21.53 -19.00
N THR A 143 12.13 -22.73 -18.96
CA THR A 143 11.10 -23.17 -19.92
C THR A 143 9.68 -22.69 -19.51
N GLY A 144 9.50 -22.29 -18.26
CA GLY A 144 8.24 -21.79 -17.73
C GLY A 144 8.09 -20.27 -17.83
N ALA A 145 6.83 -19.78 -17.81
CA ALA A 145 6.53 -18.35 -17.85
C ALA A 145 6.78 -17.69 -16.48
N VAL A 146 8.03 -17.34 -16.23
CA VAL A 146 8.48 -16.62 -15.04
C VAL A 146 8.72 -15.15 -15.39
N ALA A 147 8.18 -14.24 -14.57
CA ALA A 147 8.48 -12.82 -14.66
C ALA A 147 9.24 -12.39 -13.41
N THR A 148 10.36 -11.69 -13.62
CA THR A 148 11.10 -11.01 -12.57
C THR A 148 10.73 -9.54 -12.55
N VAL A 149 10.71 -8.96 -11.37
CA VAL A 149 10.44 -7.54 -11.15
C VAL A 149 11.74 -6.83 -10.80
N ASP A 150 12.04 -5.79 -11.52
CA ASP A 150 13.09 -4.86 -11.14
C ASP A 150 12.62 -4.06 -9.92
N VAL A 151 13.14 -4.42 -8.76
CA VAL A 151 12.73 -3.85 -7.46
C VAL A 151 13.07 -2.36 -7.41
N ASN A 152 14.28 -1.97 -7.85
CA ASN A 152 14.72 -0.58 -7.81
C ASN A 152 13.81 0.32 -8.66
N LYS A 153 13.49 -0.13 -9.88
CA LYS A 153 12.60 0.62 -10.77
C LYS A 153 11.15 0.62 -10.32
N THR A 154 10.70 -0.45 -9.70
CA THR A 154 9.27 -0.67 -9.43
C THR A 154 8.88 -0.24 -8.01
N LEU A 155 9.72 -0.47 -7.02
CA LEU A 155 9.42 -0.21 -5.61
C LEU A 155 10.12 1.06 -5.09
N ASP A 156 11.40 1.26 -5.41
CA ASP A 156 12.19 2.37 -4.84
C ASP A 156 11.89 3.71 -5.53
N SER A 157 11.43 3.70 -6.78
CA SER A 157 11.17 4.92 -7.55
C SER A 157 9.83 5.60 -7.23
N ARG A 158 8.97 4.98 -6.43
CA ARG A 158 7.62 5.47 -6.13
C ARG A 158 7.31 5.37 -4.63
N PRO A 159 6.55 6.34 -4.08
CA PRO A 159 6.03 6.25 -2.72
C PRO A 159 4.93 5.18 -2.65
N ILE A 160 5.28 3.96 -2.29
CA ILE A 160 4.33 2.86 -2.19
C ILE A 160 4.12 2.46 -0.73
N ALA A 161 2.88 2.25 -0.35
CA ALA A 161 2.51 1.78 0.98
C ALA A 161 2.76 0.27 1.16
N ASP A 162 2.63 -0.50 0.07
CA ASP A 162 2.82 -1.95 0.06
C ASP A 162 3.32 -2.45 -1.30
N ILE A 163 3.90 -3.66 -1.30
CA ILE A 163 4.46 -4.31 -2.50
C ILE A 163 3.39 -4.54 -3.57
N GLY A 164 2.15 -4.90 -3.18
CA GLY A 164 1.07 -5.16 -4.13
C GLY A 164 0.77 -3.93 -4.98
N ARG A 165 0.67 -2.75 -4.37
CA ARG A 165 0.51 -1.48 -5.10
C ARG A 165 1.70 -1.18 -6.00
N GLY A 166 2.92 -1.51 -5.57
CA GLY A 166 4.12 -1.38 -6.38
C GLY A 166 4.11 -2.26 -7.62
N LEU A 167 3.57 -3.47 -7.51
CA LEU A 167 3.49 -4.43 -8.61
C LEU A 167 2.37 -4.12 -9.62
N GLN A 168 1.43 -3.25 -9.30
CA GLN A 168 0.31 -2.91 -10.19
C GLN A 168 0.81 -2.32 -11.52
N GLY A 169 0.48 -3.00 -12.62
CA GLY A 169 0.92 -2.62 -13.96
C GLY A 169 2.39 -2.91 -14.28
N ALA A 170 3.19 -3.43 -13.32
CA ALA A 170 4.60 -3.72 -13.53
C ALA A 170 4.86 -5.10 -14.14
N VAL A 171 3.92 -6.04 -13.98
CA VAL A 171 4.10 -7.43 -14.43
C VAL A 171 2.98 -7.83 -15.40
N ALA A 172 3.35 -8.16 -16.63
CA ALA A 172 2.38 -8.63 -17.62
C ALA A 172 1.67 -9.92 -17.15
N GLY A 173 0.34 -9.93 -17.25
CA GLY A 173 -0.50 -11.07 -16.82
C GLY A 173 -0.73 -11.15 -15.31
N VAL A 174 -0.35 -10.14 -14.55
CA VAL A 174 -0.71 -9.98 -13.13
C VAL A 174 -1.69 -8.82 -13.02
N ASN A 175 -2.89 -9.11 -12.55
CA ASN A 175 -3.90 -8.10 -12.26
C ASN A 175 -3.99 -7.89 -10.75
N ILE A 176 -3.76 -6.65 -10.33
CA ILE A 176 -3.83 -6.24 -8.93
C ILE A 176 -4.88 -5.16 -8.81
N THR A 177 -5.91 -5.45 -8.03
CA THR A 177 -6.99 -4.51 -7.75
C THR A 177 -7.08 -4.23 -6.26
N ILE A 178 -7.41 -3.00 -5.93
CA ILE A 178 -7.73 -2.58 -4.57
C ILE A 178 -9.23 -2.36 -4.54
N PRO A 179 -10.02 -3.32 -4.04
CA PRO A 179 -11.47 -3.31 -4.19
C PRO A 179 -12.15 -2.20 -3.40
N THR A 180 -11.50 -1.70 -2.36
CA THR A 180 -12.02 -0.62 -1.49
C THR A 180 -11.00 0.51 -1.36
N GLY A 181 -11.48 1.71 -1.03
CA GLY A 181 -10.63 2.84 -0.67
C GLY A 181 -10.09 2.78 0.77
N GLU A 182 -10.41 1.73 1.50
CA GLU A 182 -9.99 1.57 2.89
C GLU A 182 -8.48 1.41 3.03
N VAL A 183 -7.92 2.12 3.99
CA VAL A 183 -6.51 1.96 4.36
C VAL A 183 -6.25 0.58 4.96
N GLY A 184 -5.08 0.03 4.68
CA GLY A 184 -4.68 -1.27 5.21
C GLY A 184 -5.42 -2.48 4.62
N SER A 185 -6.26 -2.29 3.58
CA SER A 185 -6.89 -3.40 2.87
C SER A 185 -5.88 -4.15 2.00
N ASP A 186 -5.90 -5.48 2.05
CA ASP A 186 -5.04 -6.31 1.23
C ASP A 186 -5.43 -6.19 -0.26
N PRO A 187 -4.46 -6.05 -1.17
CA PRO A 187 -4.74 -6.04 -2.60
C PRO A 187 -5.22 -7.43 -3.07
N LEU A 188 -6.21 -7.43 -3.95
CA LEU A 188 -6.64 -8.64 -4.64
C LEU A 188 -5.71 -8.89 -5.83
N ILE A 189 -4.97 -9.98 -5.78
CA ILE A 189 -4.00 -10.34 -6.81
C ILE A 189 -4.53 -11.54 -7.61
N LYS A 190 -4.54 -11.42 -8.93
CA LYS A 190 -4.89 -12.49 -9.87
C LYS A 190 -3.81 -12.64 -10.92
N ILE A 191 -3.37 -13.87 -11.18
CA ILE A 191 -2.40 -14.18 -12.21
C ILE A 191 -3.12 -14.81 -13.40
N ARG A 192 -2.92 -14.24 -14.62
CA ARG A 192 -3.55 -14.65 -15.89
C ARG A 192 -5.08 -14.72 -15.85
N GLY A 193 -5.71 -13.93 -14.98
CA GLY A 193 -7.17 -13.89 -14.86
C GLY A 193 -7.80 -15.19 -14.34
N GLN A 194 -7.00 -16.11 -13.77
CA GLN A 194 -7.48 -17.38 -13.28
C GLN A 194 -8.57 -17.17 -12.22
N VAL A 195 -9.70 -17.79 -12.46
CA VAL A 195 -10.86 -17.80 -11.58
C VAL A 195 -11.09 -19.25 -11.17
N GLY A 196 -11.01 -19.53 -9.90
CA GLY A 196 -11.27 -20.88 -9.39
C GLY A 196 -12.76 -21.16 -9.27
N SER A 197 -13.07 -22.39 -8.91
CA SER A 197 -14.41 -22.85 -8.58
C SER A 197 -15.04 -22.02 -7.46
N ILE A 198 -16.37 -21.99 -7.45
CA ILE A 198 -17.28 -21.07 -6.74
C ILE A 198 -17.03 -20.88 -5.23
N SER A 199 -16.26 -21.73 -4.57
CA SER A 199 -16.05 -21.67 -3.12
C SER A 199 -14.59 -21.74 -2.65
N GLY A 200 -13.61 -21.54 -3.55
CA GLY A 200 -12.18 -21.63 -3.22
C GLY A 200 -11.48 -20.27 -3.11
N ASN A 201 -10.36 -20.26 -2.39
CA ASN A 201 -9.46 -19.12 -2.38
C ASN A 201 -8.73 -19.03 -3.73
N ASN A 202 -8.98 -17.97 -4.51
CA ASN A 202 -8.45 -17.76 -5.86
C ASN A 202 -7.21 -16.86 -5.87
N THR A 203 -6.52 -16.73 -4.75
CA THR A 203 -5.31 -15.90 -4.63
C THR A 203 -4.06 -16.72 -4.93
N PRO A 204 -3.02 -16.12 -5.52
CA PRO A 204 -1.74 -16.78 -5.71
C PRO A 204 -1.09 -17.10 -4.36
N LEU A 205 -0.28 -18.13 -4.33
CA LEU A 205 0.57 -18.45 -3.19
C LEU A 205 1.67 -17.37 -3.05
N ILE A 206 1.78 -16.75 -1.89
CA ILE A 206 2.79 -15.74 -1.61
C ILE A 206 3.84 -16.36 -0.70
N LEU A 207 5.08 -16.39 -1.16
CA LEU A 207 6.22 -16.93 -0.42
C LEU A 207 7.24 -15.83 -0.15
N LEU A 208 7.65 -15.72 1.10
CA LEU A 208 8.73 -14.87 1.57
C LEU A 208 9.89 -15.77 2.01
N ASP A 209 11.01 -15.67 1.31
CA ASP A 209 12.17 -16.56 1.54
C ASP A 209 11.80 -18.04 1.62
N ASN A 210 10.92 -18.48 0.69
CA ASN A 210 10.34 -19.83 0.59
C ASN A 210 9.33 -20.22 1.70
N VAL A 211 8.90 -19.29 2.54
CA VAL A 211 7.89 -19.51 3.58
C VAL A 211 6.58 -18.83 3.16
N GLU A 212 5.48 -19.54 3.28
CA GLU A 212 4.14 -18.99 2.98
C GLU A 212 3.78 -17.87 3.96
N ILE A 213 3.40 -16.72 3.43
CA ILE A 213 2.88 -15.60 4.22
C ILE A 213 1.43 -15.29 3.81
N PRO A 214 0.57 -14.95 4.76
CA PRO A 214 -0.85 -14.74 4.49
C PRO A 214 -1.18 -13.43 3.78
N SER A 215 -0.27 -12.47 3.77
CA SER A 215 -0.48 -11.16 3.14
C SER A 215 0.83 -10.53 2.67
N ILE A 216 0.83 -10.02 1.45
CA ILE A 216 1.96 -9.28 0.89
C ILE A 216 2.26 -7.98 1.66
N GLN A 217 1.29 -7.44 2.38
CA GLN A 217 1.46 -6.24 3.21
C GLN A 217 2.32 -6.47 4.46
N MET A 218 2.62 -7.73 4.81
CA MET A 218 3.50 -8.02 5.94
C MET A 218 4.97 -7.68 5.67
N VAL A 219 5.33 -7.56 4.39
CA VAL A 219 6.70 -7.31 3.95
C VAL A 219 6.91 -5.82 3.72
N ASN A 220 8.00 -5.29 4.28
CA ASN A 220 8.43 -3.93 3.95
C ASN A 220 9.03 -3.92 2.54
N PRO A 221 8.53 -3.08 1.61
CA PRO A 221 9.09 -2.98 0.27
C PRO A 221 10.61 -2.76 0.23
N ASN A 222 11.15 -2.00 1.18
CA ASN A 222 12.58 -1.68 1.23
C ASN A 222 13.48 -2.86 1.63
N ASP A 223 12.91 -3.92 2.22
CA ASP A 223 13.64 -5.14 2.59
C ASP A 223 13.71 -6.15 1.44
N VAL A 224 13.04 -5.87 0.32
CA VAL A 224 12.96 -6.80 -0.82
C VAL A 224 14.19 -6.68 -1.70
N GLN A 225 14.79 -7.83 -2.03
CA GLN A 225 15.87 -7.96 -3.02
C GLN A 225 15.32 -8.25 -4.41
N SER A 226 14.40 -9.20 -4.51
CA SER A 226 13.82 -9.62 -5.77
C SER A 226 12.41 -10.15 -5.61
N ILE A 227 11.61 -10.02 -6.67
CA ILE A 227 10.29 -10.62 -6.76
C ILE A 227 10.21 -11.39 -8.06
N SER A 228 9.82 -12.68 -7.97
CA SER A 228 9.58 -13.54 -9.11
C SER A 228 8.14 -14.01 -9.11
N VAL A 229 7.47 -13.93 -10.26
CA VAL A 229 6.09 -14.37 -10.43
C VAL A 229 6.05 -15.58 -11.34
N LEU A 230 5.66 -16.74 -10.79
CA LEU A 230 5.47 -17.99 -11.52
C LEU A 230 4.03 -18.03 -12.02
N LYS A 231 3.86 -18.00 -13.35
CA LYS A 231 2.56 -17.78 -13.97
C LYS A 231 1.92 -19.04 -14.55
N ASP A 232 2.64 -20.14 -14.62
CA ASP A 232 2.16 -21.40 -15.18
C ASP A 232 2.41 -22.59 -14.25
N ALA A 233 1.72 -23.70 -14.56
CA ALA A 233 1.81 -24.92 -13.78
C ALA A 233 3.20 -25.56 -13.84
N ALA A 234 3.95 -25.40 -14.95
CA ALA A 234 5.28 -26.00 -15.09
C ALA A 234 6.27 -25.37 -14.11
N SER A 235 6.24 -24.03 -13.96
CA SER A 235 7.10 -23.31 -13.02
C SER A 235 6.66 -23.42 -11.57
N SER A 236 5.36 -23.62 -11.31
CA SER A 236 4.78 -23.64 -9.95
C SER A 236 4.52 -25.05 -9.39
N SER A 237 4.67 -26.10 -10.20
CA SER A 237 4.34 -27.51 -9.84
C SER A 237 5.00 -28.01 -8.55
N ILE A 238 6.21 -27.55 -8.25
CA ILE A 238 6.95 -27.94 -7.03
C ILE A 238 6.26 -27.52 -5.72
N TYR A 239 5.33 -26.55 -5.79
CA TYR A 239 4.54 -26.10 -4.64
C TYR A 239 3.19 -26.81 -4.51
N GLY A 240 2.90 -27.78 -5.41
CA GLY A 240 1.71 -28.60 -5.37
C GLY A 240 0.42 -27.80 -5.62
N SER A 241 -0.69 -28.30 -5.05
CA SER A 241 -2.03 -27.73 -5.25
C SER A 241 -2.21 -26.29 -4.73
N LYS A 242 -1.45 -25.86 -3.76
CA LYS A 242 -1.46 -24.49 -3.25
C LYS A 242 -1.07 -23.44 -4.30
N ALA A 243 -0.29 -23.86 -5.31
CA ALA A 243 0.18 -22.99 -6.39
C ALA A 243 -0.70 -22.97 -7.63
N ALA A 244 -1.92 -23.53 -7.56
CA ALA A 244 -2.84 -23.62 -8.70
C ALA A 244 -3.16 -22.25 -9.35
N PHE A 245 -3.13 -21.17 -8.56
CA PHE A 245 -3.38 -19.79 -9.01
C PHE A 245 -2.09 -18.98 -9.25
N GLY A 246 -0.95 -19.67 -9.35
CA GLY A 246 0.38 -19.07 -9.50
C GLY A 246 1.06 -18.80 -8.17
N VAL A 247 2.32 -18.36 -8.24
CA VAL A 247 3.16 -18.11 -7.06
C VAL A 247 3.86 -16.76 -7.19
N ILE A 248 3.92 -16.03 -6.11
CA ILE A 248 4.73 -14.82 -5.94
C ILE A 248 5.84 -15.15 -4.95
N LEU A 249 7.08 -15.18 -5.45
CA LEU A 249 8.28 -15.40 -4.65
C LEU A 249 8.89 -14.04 -4.30
N ILE A 250 8.98 -13.73 -3.03
CA ILE A 250 9.65 -12.54 -2.52
C ILE A 250 10.91 -12.99 -1.80
N THR A 251 12.06 -12.45 -2.23
CA THR A 251 13.34 -12.69 -1.58
C THR A 251 13.78 -11.42 -0.88
N THR A 252 14.14 -11.54 0.40
CA THR A 252 14.65 -10.41 1.18
C THR A 252 16.13 -10.17 0.92
N LYS A 253 16.59 -8.94 1.21
CA LYS A 253 17.99 -8.56 1.08
C LYS A 253 18.84 -9.43 2.03
N SER A 254 19.80 -10.15 1.47
CA SER A 254 20.83 -10.84 2.20
C SER A 254 22.05 -9.95 2.28
N GLY A 255 22.57 -9.62 3.43
CA GLY A 255 23.68 -8.71 3.68
C GLY A 255 24.66 -8.37 2.54
N ALA A 256 25.50 -7.39 2.70
CA ALA A 256 26.40 -6.90 1.67
C ALA A 256 27.36 -7.98 1.16
N GLN A 257 27.70 -7.95 -0.12
CA GLN A 257 28.72 -8.82 -0.71
C GLN A 257 30.14 -8.31 -0.47
N SER A 258 30.31 -7.05 -0.08
CA SER A 258 31.59 -6.42 0.24
C SER A 258 31.74 -6.16 1.73
N ASP A 259 32.98 -6.14 2.24
CA ASP A 259 33.28 -5.83 3.65
C ASP A 259 32.99 -4.37 4.06
N LYS A 260 32.00 -3.74 3.42
CA LYS A 260 31.56 -2.38 3.73
C LYS A 260 30.30 -2.43 4.59
N PHE A 261 30.29 -1.62 5.62
CA PHE A 261 29.13 -1.32 6.43
C PHE A 261 28.37 -0.16 5.78
N GLU A 262 27.08 -0.33 5.56
CA GLU A 262 26.20 0.65 4.93
C GLU A 262 24.94 0.87 5.75
N ILE A 263 24.66 2.13 6.04
CA ILE A 263 23.39 2.56 6.66
C ILE A 263 22.62 3.34 5.61
N SER A 264 21.38 2.97 5.38
CA SER A 264 20.46 3.67 4.49
C SER A 264 19.20 4.06 5.26
N TYR A 265 18.86 5.33 5.21
CA TYR A 265 17.59 5.84 5.72
C TYR A 265 16.81 6.50 4.60
N SER A 266 15.57 6.10 4.43
CA SER A 266 14.63 6.72 3.51
C SER A 266 13.35 7.11 4.21
N ASN A 267 12.79 8.25 3.84
CA ASN A 267 11.46 8.65 4.26
C ASN A 267 10.66 9.13 3.05
N ASN A 268 9.34 9.06 3.18
CA ASN A 268 8.43 9.60 2.19
C ASN A 268 7.21 10.19 2.90
N PHE A 269 6.83 11.39 2.48
CA PHE A 269 5.58 12.05 2.86
C PHE A 269 4.76 12.25 1.60
N SER A 270 3.57 11.71 1.58
CA SER A 270 2.66 11.80 0.45
C SER A 270 1.24 12.08 0.89
N TRP A 271 0.46 12.67 0.00
CA TRP A 271 -0.95 12.91 0.21
C TRP A 271 -1.72 12.16 -0.87
N GLN A 272 -2.76 11.45 -0.44
CA GLN A 272 -3.60 10.67 -1.32
C GLN A 272 -4.93 11.39 -1.53
N ASP A 273 -5.36 11.47 -2.77
CA ASP A 273 -6.68 11.95 -3.17
C ASP A 273 -7.39 10.84 -3.98
N PRO A 274 -8.71 10.69 -3.91
CA PRO A 274 -9.43 9.74 -4.76
C PRO A 274 -9.08 9.95 -6.23
N ALA A 275 -8.64 8.89 -6.91
CA ALA A 275 -8.27 8.94 -8.33
C ALA A 275 -9.43 9.37 -9.23
N LYS A 276 -10.65 9.06 -8.81
CA LYS A 276 -11.89 9.51 -9.43
C LYS A 276 -12.78 10.08 -8.34
N LYS A 277 -13.11 11.36 -8.47
CA LYS A 277 -14.12 12.00 -7.63
C LYS A 277 -15.49 11.55 -8.07
N ILE A 278 -16.32 11.20 -7.09
CA ILE A 278 -17.71 10.87 -7.36
C ILE A 278 -18.45 12.21 -7.47
N GLU A 279 -19.00 12.46 -8.64
CA GLU A 279 -19.88 13.59 -8.90
C GLU A 279 -21.31 13.11 -8.73
N ILE A 280 -22.07 13.78 -7.91
CA ILE A 280 -23.48 13.51 -7.74
C ILE A 280 -24.24 14.26 -8.82
N GLY A 281 -25.16 13.57 -9.49
CA GLY A 281 -26.01 14.18 -10.49
C GLY A 281 -26.88 15.27 -9.87
N GLY A 282 -26.94 16.42 -10.52
CA GLY A 282 -27.80 17.56 -10.18
C GLY A 282 -29.24 17.36 -10.66
N ILE A 283 -29.89 18.47 -10.95
CA ILE A 283 -31.29 18.52 -11.47
C ILE A 283 -31.45 17.70 -12.75
N GLU A 284 -30.45 17.72 -13.64
CA GLU A 284 -30.46 16.93 -14.88
C GLU A 284 -30.57 15.43 -14.64
N ALA A 285 -29.93 14.93 -13.59
CA ALA A 285 -30.01 13.51 -13.22
C ALA A 285 -31.40 13.14 -12.67
N LEU A 286 -32.05 14.08 -11.96
CA LEU A 286 -33.42 13.89 -11.50
C LEU A 286 -34.38 13.86 -12.69
N GLN A 287 -34.23 14.76 -13.66
CA GLN A 287 -35.00 14.77 -14.90
C GLN A 287 -34.84 13.44 -15.65
N TYR A 288 -33.60 13.00 -15.86
CA TYR A 288 -33.33 11.71 -16.48
C TYR A 288 -34.02 10.55 -15.75
N THR A 289 -33.99 10.57 -14.41
CA THR A 289 -34.66 9.54 -13.59
C THR A 289 -36.18 9.55 -13.80
N LEU A 290 -36.77 10.71 -13.85
CA LEU A 290 -38.22 10.90 -14.10
C LEU A 290 -38.61 10.44 -15.51
N ASP A 291 -37.83 10.76 -16.53
CA ASP A 291 -38.03 10.32 -17.92
C ASP A 291 -37.91 8.78 -18.01
N ALA A 292 -36.92 8.19 -17.31
CA ALA A 292 -36.78 6.74 -17.27
C ALA A 292 -37.97 6.02 -16.59
N GLN A 293 -38.52 6.61 -15.51
CA GLN A 293 -39.74 6.11 -14.86
C GLN A 293 -40.94 6.17 -15.81
N THR A 294 -41.12 7.28 -16.48
CA THR A 294 -42.23 7.51 -17.44
C THR A 294 -42.16 6.49 -18.57
N ASN A 295 -40.96 6.25 -19.14
CA ASN A 295 -40.74 5.29 -20.21
C ASN A 295 -40.99 3.84 -19.77
N ARG A 296 -40.70 3.50 -18.52
CA ARG A 296 -40.98 2.16 -17.98
C ARG A 296 -42.43 1.96 -17.55
N ARG A 297 -43.20 2.99 -17.42
CA ARG A 297 -44.57 3.01 -16.86
C ARG A 297 -44.65 2.45 -15.42
N GLU A 298 -43.57 2.50 -14.69
CA GLU A 298 -43.49 2.01 -13.32
C GLU A 298 -42.93 3.12 -12.42
N PRO A 299 -43.57 3.43 -11.28
CA PRO A 299 -42.99 4.35 -10.32
C PRO A 299 -41.74 3.73 -9.71
N MET A 300 -40.59 4.33 -9.95
CA MET A 300 -39.33 3.94 -9.31
C MET A 300 -39.05 4.86 -8.12
N PRO A 301 -38.61 4.32 -6.98
CA PRO A 301 -38.11 5.14 -5.90
C PRO A 301 -36.80 5.82 -6.34
N ALA A 302 -36.67 7.08 -6.07
CA ALA A 302 -35.41 7.80 -6.25
C ALA A 302 -34.42 7.45 -5.12
N GLY A 303 -33.98 6.18 -5.08
CA GLY A 303 -33.13 5.62 -4.03
C GLY A 303 -33.89 5.40 -2.72
N GLY A 304 -34.00 4.12 -2.36
CA GLY A 304 -34.45 3.65 -1.06
C GLY A 304 -35.87 3.98 -0.70
N PHE A 305 -36.48 4.97 -0.49
CA PHE A 305 -37.85 5.21 -0.02
C PHE A 305 -38.34 6.63 -0.37
N TRP A 306 -37.56 7.34 -1.16
CA TRP A 306 -37.86 8.68 -1.60
C TRP A 306 -38.36 8.62 -3.05
N ARG A 307 -39.38 9.39 -3.36
CA ARG A 307 -40.00 9.44 -4.68
C ARG A 307 -39.55 10.68 -5.43
N ILE A 308 -39.71 10.61 -6.74
CA ILE A 308 -39.66 11.77 -7.63
C ILE A 308 -40.94 11.80 -8.47
N SER A 309 -41.53 12.98 -8.57
CA SER A 309 -42.69 13.27 -9.44
C SER A 309 -42.39 14.54 -10.24
N PRO A 310 -43.17 14.85 -11.28
CA PRO A 310 -43.04 16.13 -11.98
C PRO A 310 -43.08 17.32 -11.03
N GLU A 311 -44.05 17.36 -10.10
CA GLU A 311 -44.19 18.43 -9.11
C GLU A 311 -43.00 18.53 -8.17
N SER A 312 -42.48 17.39 -7.70
CA SER A 312 -41.30 17.37 -6.81
C SER A 312 -40.03 17.81 -7.52
N LEU A 313 -39.91 17.55 -8.83
CA LEU A 313 -38.82 18.05 -9.65
C LEU A 313 -38.89 19.57 -9.82
N GLU A 314 -40.09 20.11 -10.11
CA GLU A 314 -40.32 21.57 -10.18
C GLU A 314 -39.94 22.25 -8.85
N LYS A 315 -40.35 21.68 -7.72
CA LYS A 315 -39.98 22.17 -6.38
C LYS A 315 -38.45 22.05 -6.12
N ALA A 316 -37.79 21.05 -6.61
CA ALA A 316 -36.33 20.93 -6.49
C ALA A 316 -35.61 22.00 -7.34
N ILE A 317 -36.12 22.32 -8.53
CA ILE A 317 -35.62 23.41 -9.37
C ILE A 317 -35.84 24.76 -8.66
N GLU A 318 -37.06 24.97 -8.13
CA GLU A 318 -37.40 26.19 -7.37
C GLU A 318 -36.46 26.32 -6.14
N TRP A 319 -36.28 25.23 -5.38
CA TRP A 319 -35.35 25.20 -4.25
C TRP A 319 -33.94 25.62 -4.66
N GLN A 320 -33.43 25.08 -5.76
CA GLN A 320 -32.10 25.38 -6.26
C GLN A 320 -31.98 26.88 -6.64
N ASN A 321 -33.01 27.48 -7.22
CA ASN A 321 -33.03 28.88 -7.60
C ASN A 321 -33.11 29.83 -6.38
N LEU A 322 -33.91 29.50 -5.38
CA LEU A 322 -34.12 30.32 -4.19
C LEU A 322 -33.02 30.20 -3.16
N TYR A 323 -32.53 28.96 -2.92
CA TYR A 323 -31.66 28.58 -1.79
C TYR A 323 -30.30 28.06 -2.22
N GLY A 324 -30.11 27.73 -3.49
CA GLY A 324 -28.83 27.20 -4.01
C GLY A 324 -27.69 28.16 -3.70
N GLY A 325 -26.63 27.64 -3.05
CA GLY A 325 -25.47 28.40 -2.59
C GLY A 325 -25.68 29.28 -1.34
N LYS A 326 -26.92 29.46 -0.88
CA LYS A 326 -27.25 30.19 0.35
C LYS A 326 -27.38 29.25 1.54
N VAL A 327 -28.10 28.14 1.38
CA VAL A 327 -28.25 27.10 2.38
C VAL A 327 -27.02 26.20 2.33
N LYS A 328 -26.28 26.12 3.42
CA LYS A 328 -25.07 25.28 3.53
C LYS A 328 -25.46 23.84 3.79
N TRP A 329 -24.63 22.91 3.40
CA TRP A 329 -24.90 21.47 3.52
C TRP A 329 -25.25 21.02 4.95
N ASN A 330 -24.70 21.69 5.98
CA ASN A 330 -24.91 21.43 7.41
C ASN A 330 -26.03 22.26 8.05
N ASP A 331 -26.71 23.12 7.28
CA ASP A 331 -27.88 23.83 7.80
C ASP A 331 -29.03 22.85 8.02
N PRO A 332 -29.87 23.08 9.05
CA PRO A 332 -30.96 22.19 9.38
C PRO A 332 -31.87 21.85 8.21
N VAL A 333 -32.30 20.61 8.19
CA VAL A 333 -33.31 20.09 7.25
C VAL A 333 -34.69 20.54 7.74
N VAL A 334 -35.41 21.24 6.88
CA VAL A 334 -36.69 21.88 7.22
C VAL A 334 -37.83 21.26 6.41
N TYR A 335 -38.86 20.79 7.10
CA TYR A 335 -40.08 20.30 6.46
C TYR A 335 -40.80 21.41 5.69
N GLY A 336 -41.36 21.11 4.50
CA GLY A 336 -41.97 22.09 3.60
C GLY A 336 -40.96 22.71 2.66
N ARG A 337 -39.82 23.17 3.16
CA ARG A 337 -38.74 23.77 2.36
C ARG A 337 -37.84 22.74 1.67
N ASP A 338 -37.33 21.76 2.43
CA ASP A 338 -36.28 20.83 1.94
C ASP A 338 -36.85 19.46 1.55
N TRP A 339 -38.00 19.11 2.12
CA TRP A 339 -38.69 17.86 1.88
C TRP A 339 -40.17 17.93 2.25
N PHE A 340 -40.97 16.99 1.70
CA PHE A 340 -42.39 16.90 1.89
C PHE A 340 -42.85 15.43 2.04
N TYR A 341 -43.96 15.23 2.70
CA TYR A 341 -44.63 13.94 2.86
C TYR A 341 -46.13 14.09 2.56
N ASP A 342 -46.64 13.32 1.60
CA ASP A 342 -48.04 13.39 1.14
C ASP A 342 -49.00 12.48 1.93
N GLY A 343 -48.53 11.85 3.02
CA GLY A 343 -49.25 10.84 3.77
C GLY A 343 -48.93 9.40 3.35
N LYS A 344 -48.22 9.23 2.22
CA LYS A 344 -47.81 7.96 1.66
C LYS A 344 -46.33 7.91 1.29
N ASP A 345 -45.88 8.86 0.47
CA ASP A 345 -44.53 8.91 -0.08
C ASP A 345 -43.79 10.18 0.37
N LYS A 346 -42.47 10.14 0.41
CA LYS A 346 -41.60 11.25 0.74
C LYS A 346 -40.96 11.80 -0.53
N TYR A 347 -40.84 13.12 -0.60
CA TYR A 347 -40.27 13.86 -1.72
C TYR A 347 -39.18 14.79 -1.20
N GLY A 348 -37.99 14.75 -1.81
CA GLY A 348 -36.88 15.66 -1.50
C GLY A 348 -36.86 16.82 -2.50
N TYR A 349 -36.62 18.02 -2.02
CA TYR A 349 -36.46 19.23 -2.82
C TYR A 349 -35.01 19.73 -2.79
N ARG A 350 -34.36 19.60 -1.65
CA ARG A 350 -32.93 19.92 -1.46
C ARG A 350 -32.05 18.75 -1.88
N LEU A 351 -30.99 19.05 -2.65
CA LEU A 351 -30.00 18.07 -3.06
C LEU A 351 -28.84 18.02 -2.07
N TYR A 352 -28.43 16.80 -1.70
CA TYR A 352 -27.34 16.53 -0.78
C TYR A 352 -26.21 15.78 -1.49
N ASP A 353 -24.98 16.30 -1.35
CA ASP A 353 -23.78 15.66 -1.88
C ASP A 353 -23.17 14.73 -0.82
N GLY A 354 -23.63 13.48 -0.80
CA GLY A 354 -23.16 12.46 0.14
C GLY A 354 -21.67 12.15 -0.01
N ALA A 355 -21.15 12.14 -1.23
CA ALA A 355 -19.72 11.87 -1.45
C ALA A 355 -18.84 12.96 -0.84
N LYS A 356 -19.17 14.22 -1.06
CA LYS A 356 -18.49 15.38 -0.48
C LYS A 356 -18.61 15.43 1.05
N ALA A 357 -19.72 14.95 1.59
CA ALA A 357 -19.95 14.87 3.02
C ALA A 357 -19.11 13.75 3.68
N MET A 358 -18.96 12.59 3.03
CA MET A 358 -18.35 11.39 3.59
C MET A 358 -16.83 11.31 3.40
N ILE A 359 -16.28 11.84 2.30
CA ILE A 359 -14.90 11.59 1.88
C ILE A 359 -14.01 12.82 2.07
N LYS A 360 -12.82 12.60 2.62
CA LYS A 360 -11.72 13.57 2.68
C LYS A 360 -10.95 13.55 1.37
N ASN A 361 -10.49 14.72 0.96
CA ASN A 361 -9.43 14.87 -0.01
C ASN A 361 -8.08 15.01 0.71
N TRP A 362 -6.98 14.61 0.04
CA TRP A 362 -5.61 14.85 0.50
C TRP A 362 -5.29 14.27 1.88
N THR A 363 -5.48 12.95 2.01
CA THR A 363 -5.12 12.24 3.25
C THR A 363 -3.62 11.94 3.29
N PRO A 364 -2.94 12.25 4.41
CA PRO A 364 -1.50 12.06 4.53
C PRO A 364 -1.13 10.58 4.70
N THR A 365 -0.01 10.22 4.10
CA THR A 365 0.70 8.95 4.30
C THR A 365 2.16 9.24 4.50
N MET A 366 2.78 8.66 5.53
CA MET A 366 4.21 8.76 5.75
C MET A 366 4.84 7.38 5.92
N THR A 367 6.07 7.25 5.42
CA THR A 367 6.90 6.06 5.60
C THR A 367 8.30 6.45 6.07
N HIS A 368 8.86 5.64 6.95
CA HIS A 368 10.24 5.74 7.40
C HIS A 368 10.87 4.35 7.33
N ASN A 369 12.01 4.25 6.68
CA ASN A 369 12.73 2.99 6.55
C ASN A 369 14.20 3.22 6.87
N LEU A 370 14.74 2.35 7.71
CA LEU A 370 16.15 2.29 8.05
C LEU A 370 16.65 0.89 7.72
N SER A 371 17.73 0.80 6.97
CA SER A 371 18.41 -0.46 6.74
C SER A 371 19.90 -0.34 7.07
N VAL A 372 20.41 -1.42 7.64
CA VAL A 372 21.82 -1.59 7.96
C VAL A 372 22.26 -2.89 7.34
N ASN A 373 23.18 -2.82 6.41
CA ASN A 373 23.74 -4.00 5.77
C ASN A 373 25.27 -4.00 5.84
N GLY A 374 25.85 -5.18 5.87
CA GLY A 374 27.28 -5.30 5.95
C GLY A 374 27.77 -6.73 5.85
N LYS A 375 29.10 -6.84 5.74
CA LYS A 375 29.82 -8.11 5.78
C LYS A 375 31.05 -7.93 6.66
N SER A 376 31.36 -8.95 7.43
CA SER A 376 32.61 -9.05 8.21
C SER A 376 33.19 -10.43 8.00
N GLY A 377 34.28 -10.53 7.25
CA GLY A 377 34.88 -11.77 6.85
C GLY A 377 33.91 -12.66 6.07
N LYS A 378 33.54 -13.81 6.65
CA LYS A 378 32.60 -14.76 6.03
C LYS A 378 31.15 -14.61 6.44
N THR A 379 30.84 -13.60 7.26
CA THR A 379 29.48 -13.36 7.77
C THR A 379 28.90 -12.10 7.17
N SER A 380 27.78 -12.21 6.47
CA SER A 380 26.98 -11.09 5.98
C SER A 380 25.70 -10.92 6.81
N TYR A 381 25.26 -9.69 6.97
CA TYR A 381 24.06 -9.37 7.74
C TYR A 381 23.27 -8.23 7.11
N ASN A 382 21.96 -8.27 7.33
CA ASN A 382 21.05 -7.19 6.98
C ASN A 382 20.03 -7.00 8.11
N ILE A 383 19.79 -5.76 8.48
CA ILE A 383 18.79 -5.35 9.47
C ILE A 383 17.91 -4.29 8.82
N GLY A 384 16.62 -4.49 8.83
CA GLY A 384 15.63 -3.54 8.31
C GLY A 384 14.65 -3.11 9.39
N LEU A 385 14.31 -1.83 9.43
CA LEU A 385 13.23 -1.28 10.25
C LEU A 385 12.33 -0.42 9.36
N GLY A 386 11.03 -0.61 9.47
CA GLY A 386 10.04 0.12 8.68
C GLY A 386 8.87 0.62 9.53
N TYR A 387 8.42 1.82 9.25
CA TYR A 387 7.22 2.42 9.80
C TYR A 387 6.37 3.01 8.67
N LEU A 388 5.08 2.71 8.69
CA LEU A 388 4.06 3.30 7.83
C LEU A 388 2.94 3.85 8.70
N ASP A 389 2.51 5.08 8.42
CA ASP A 389 1.30 5.69 8.99
C ASP A 389 0.47 6.25 7.83
N GLN A 390 -0.75 5.77 7.68
CA GLN A 390 -1.65 6.14 6.60
C GLN A 390 -3.00 6.54 7.17
N SER A 391 -3.45 7.75 6.87
CA SER A 391 -4.78 8.22 7.23
C SER A 391 -5.81 7.76 6.20
N GLY A 392 -6.97 7.36 6.68
CA GLY A 392 -8.11 7.00 5.85
C GLY A 392 -8.89 8.22 5.34
N MET A 393 -9.76 7.95 4.40
CA MET A 393 -10.53 8.98 3.68
C MET A 393 -11.87 9.31 4.36
N SER A 394 -12.27 8.62 5.41
CA SER A 394 -13.51 8.92 6.12
C SER A 394 -13.45 10.30 6.79
N LYS A 395 -14.40 11.18 6.45
CA LYS A 395 -14.37 12.59 6.88
C LYS A 395 -14.83 12.78 8.32
N THR A 396 -15.82 12.03 8.75
CA THR A 396 -16.48 12.22 10.05
C THR A 396 -16.09 11.17 11.09
N ALA A 397 -15.41 10.09 10.70
CA ALA A 397 -14.95 9.08 11.62
C ALA A 397 -13.99 9.64 12.69
N LYS A 398 -14.16 9.24 13.95
CA LYS A 398 -13.26 9.61 15.06
C LYS A 398 -11.83 9.14 14.79
N LYS A 399 -11.68 7.93 14.24
CA LYS A 399 -10.43 7.33 13.78
C LYS A 399 -10.69 6.52 12.52
N ASP A 400 -9.84 6.75 11.54
CA ASP A 400 -9.75 5.99 10.31
C ASP A 400 -8.28 6.07 9.88
N ASP A 401 -7.49 5.09 10.29
CA ASP A 401 -6.05 5.05 10.02
C ASP A 401 -5.49 3.63 10.02
N PHE A 402 -4.35 3.49 9.39
CA PHE A 402 -3.58 2.25 9.34
C PHE A 402 -2.13 2.51 9.68
N LYS A 403 -1.59 1.75 10.63
CA LYS A 403 -0.18 1.80 11.01
C LYS A 403 0.47 0.44 10.86
N ARG A 404 1.70 0.43 10.36
CA ARG A 404 2.49 -0.79 10.23
C ARG A 404 3.91 -0.55 10.74
N TYR A 405 4.36 -1.46 11.59
CA TYR A 405 5.74 -1.56 12.06
C TYR A 405 6.35 -2.84 11.51
N ASN A 406 7.52 -2.75 10.92
CA ASN A 406 8.27 -3.89 10.43
C ASN A 406 9.66 -3.88 11.05
N ALA A 407 10.16 -5.07 11.37
CA ALA A 407 11.56 -5.31 11.69
C ALA A 407 12.00 -6.59 11.01
N SER A 408 13.16 -6.57 10.39
CA SER A 408 13.76 -7.72 9.73
C SER A 408 15.23 -7.86 10.14
N VAL A 409 15.69 -9.09 10.25
CA VAL A 409 17.10 -9.41 10.43
C VAL A 409 17.44 -10.64 9.63
N SER A 410 18.56 -10.61 8.93
CA SER A 410 19.09 -11.75 8.20
C SER A 410 20.61 -11.82 8.41
N VAL A 411 21.10 -12.99 8.75
CA VAL A 411 22.53 -13.27 8.92
C VAL A 411 22.85 -14.54 8.14
N THR A 412 23.89 -14.47 7.33
CA THR A 412 24.42 -15.63 6.60
C THR A 412 25.92 -15.74 6.89
N SER A 413 26.38 -16.91 7.32
CA SER A 413 27.79 -17.15 7.66
C SER A 413 28.31 -18.40 6.96
N GLU A 414 29.40 -18.25 6.21
CA GLU A 414 30.16 -19.35 5.65
C GLU A 414 31.15 -19.87 6.71
N ILE A 415 30.75 -20.88 7.49
CA ILE A 415 31.59 -21.44 8.53
C ILE A 415 32.88 -21.98 7.92
N ASN A 416 32.74 -22.74 6.82
CA ASN A 416 33.85 -23.22 6.00
C ASN A 416 33.36 -23.48 4.56
N LYS A 417 34.20 -24.02 3.69
CA LYS A 417 33.86 -24.33 2.29
C LYS A 417 32.73 -25.36 2.11
N TYR A 418 32.40 -26.10 3.15
CA TYR A 418 31.34 -27.11 3.12
C TYR A 418 30.05 -26.67 3.78
N ILE A 419 30.11 -25.73 4.72
CA ILE A 419 29.00 -25.41 5.61
C ILE A 419 28.68 -23.90 5.55
N THR A 420 27.44 -23.58 5.18
CA THR A 420 26.88 -22.23 5.30
C THR A 420 25.65 -22.29 6.21
N VAL A 421 25.57 -21.38 7.16
CA VAL A 421 24.44 -21.23 8.09
C VAL A 421 23.74 -19.90 7.79
N ARG A 422 22.41 -19.92 7.80
CA ARG A 422 21.56 -18.76 7.66
C ARG A 422 20.57 -18.69 8.81
N ALA A 423 20.41 -17.52 9.39
CA ALA A 423 19.35 -17.22 10.34
C ALA A 423 18.63 -15.94 9.90
N SER A 424 17.30 -15.96 9.87
CA SER A 424 16.52 -14.75 9.59
C SER A 424 15.26 -14.71 10.44
N SER A 425 14.78 -13.50 10.68
CA SER A 425 13.54 -13.25 11.39
C SER A 425 12.87 -12.00 10.83
N ILE A 426 11.55 -12.04 10.75
CA ILE A 426 10.72 -10.91 10.35
C ILE A 426 9.63 -10.74 11.38
N TYR A 427 9.41 -9.49 11.77
CA TYR A 427 8.29 -9.04 12.59
C TYR A 427 7.48 -8.01 11.81
N SER A 428 6.15 -8.14 11.83
CA SER A 428 5.22 -7.16 11.28
C SER A 428 4.04 -6.99 12.23
N ASP A 429 3.78 -5.77 12.65
CA ASP A 429 2.60 -5.36 13.41
C ASP A 429 1.79 -4.38 12.60
N ARG A 430 0.58 -4.77 12.20
CA ARG A 430 -0.35 -3.99 11.40
C ARG A 430 -1.58 -3.67 12.26
N ASN A 431 -1.86 -2.40 12.43
CA ASN A 431 -2.97 -1.91 13.22
C ASN A 431 -3.86 -1.01 12.36
N LYS A 432 -5.11 -1.44 12.14
CA LYS A 432 -6.15 -0.67 11.46
C LYS A 432 -7.17 -0.21 12.50
N ARG A 433 -7.44 1.10 12.54
CA ARG A 433 -8.51 1.69 13.34
C ARG A 433 -9.57 2.25 12.41
N TYR A 434 -10.81 1.94 12.68
CA TYR A 434 -11.94 2.34 11.84
C TYR A 434 -13.20 2.50 12.67
N PRO A 435 -14.24 3.23 12.18
CA PRO A 435 -15.50 3.34 12.89
C PRO A 435 -16.15 1.97 13.02
N GLY A 436 -16.50 1.57 14.23
CA GLY A 436 -17.20 0.33 14.56
C GLY A 436 -18.66 0.44 14.15
N ILE A 437 -18.90 0.25 12.87
CA ILE A 437 -20.21 0.28 12.25
C ILE A 437 -20.72 -1.15 12.20
N GLY A 438 -21.62 -1.48 13.08
CA GLY A 438 -22.31 -2.75 13.02
C GLY A 438 -23.15 -2.88 11.74
N ASN A 439 -24.22 -3.60 11.79
CA ASN A 439 -25.13 -3.81 10.65
C ASN A 439 -25.96 -2.54 10.36
N THR A 440 -25.31 -1.45 9.94
CA THR A 440 -25.89 -0.12 9.82
C THR A 440 -25.72 0.45 8.42
N THR A 441 -26.37 1.58 8.16
CA THR A 441 -26.23 2.39 6.95
C THR A 441 -24.91 3.16 6.89
N ALA A 442 -23.98 2.93 7.79
CA ALA A 442 -22.79 3.76 7.92
C ALA A 442 -21.55 3.26 7.17
N ASP A 443 -21.68 2.22 6.34
CA ASP A 443 -20.59 1.86 5.42
C ASP A 443 -20.43 2.96 4.36
N PRO A 444 -19.41 3.84 4.49
CA PRO A 444 -19.27 4.98 3.57
C PRO A 444 -19.02 4.53 2.14
N TRP A 445 -18.37 3.37 1.95
CA TRP A 445 -18.07 2.84 0.62
C TRP A 445 -19.33 2.33 -0.07
N LEU A 446 -20.22 1.68 0.68
CA LEU A 446 -21.50 1.21 0.16
C LEU A 446 -22.42 2.39 -0.18
N TYR A 447 -22.46 3.41 0.69
CA TYR A 447 -23.39 4.53 0.52
C TYR A 447 -22.86 5.67 -0.33
N LEU A 448 -21.60 5.67 -0.75
CA LEU A 448 -21.09 6.63 -1.74
C LEU A 448 -21.94 6.70 -3.02
N TYR A 449 -22.49 5.57 -3.46
CA TYR A 449 -23.30 5.45 -4.68
C TYR A 449 -24.75 5.01 -4.43
N ARG A 450 -25.10 4.70 -3.18
CA ARG A 450 -26.47 4.30 -2.80
C ARG A 450 -27.25 5.40 -2.11
N TRP A 451 -26.57 6.40 -1.56
CA TRP A 451 -27.25 7.52 -0.94
C TRP A 451 -27.84 8.44 -2.00
N SER A 452 -29.17 8.49 -2.08
CA SER A 452 -29.85 9.36 -3.04
C SER A 452 -29.58 10.84 -2.73
N PRO A 453 -29.31 11.68 -3.73
CA PRO A 453 -29.20 13.12 -3.54
C PRO A 453 -30.43 13.77 -2.88
N LEU A 454 -31.60 13.13 -2.99
CA LEU A 454 -32.85 13.62 -2.38
C LEU A 454 -32.99 13.25 -0.90
N MET A 455 -32.15 12.34 -0.40
CA MET A 455 -32.22 11.92 1.00
C MET A 455 -31.50 12.91 1.90
N PRO A 456 -32.19 13.48 2.89
CA PRO A 456 -31.61 14.45 3.81
C PRO A 456 -30.39 13.93 4.57
N MET A 457 -29.47 14.84 4.86
CA MET A 457 -28.28 14.61 5.70
C MET A 457 -28.16 15.72 6.73
N GLY A 458 -27.58 15.42 7.90
CA GLY A 458 -27.33 16.38 8.96
C GLY A 458 -28.36 16.33 10.08
N VAL A 459 -28.91 17.48 10.46
CA VAL A 459 -29.86 17.62 11.57
C VAL A 459 -31.18 18.24 11.09
N THR A 460 -32.25 17.94 11.77
CA THR A 460 -33.57 18.55 11.51
C THR A 460 -33.66 19.93 12.18
N GLU A 461 -34.71 20.69 11.89
CA GLU A 461 -34.97 22.04 12.43
C GLU A 461 -35.04 22.08 13.98
N ASN A 462 -35.35 20.96 14.62
CA ASN A 462 -35.34 20.83 16.07
C ASN A 462 -34.03 20.24 16.66
N GLY A 463 -32.97 20.16 15.85
CA GLY A 463 -31.64 19.74 16.25
C GLY A 463 -31.44 18.23 16.36
N ASN A 464 -32.44 17.41 16.02
CA ASN A 464 -32.28 15.96 16.04
C ASN A 464 -31.42 15.51 14.86
N PRO A 465 -30.35 14.75 15.07
CA PRO A 465 -29.55 14.20 14.00
C PRO A 465 -30.38 13.20 13.18
N LEU A 466 -30.11 13.13 11.89
CA LEU A 466 -30.69 12.14 10.99
C LEU A 466 -29.84 10.87 11.02
N LYS A 467 -30.47 9.71 10.83
CA LYS A 467 -29.77 8.44 10.65
C LYS A 467 -29.21 8.38 9.24
N GLU A 468 -28.01 8.90 9.08
CA GLU A 468 -27.32 9.00 7.81
C GLU A 468 -25.81 8.68 7.98
N PRO A 469 -25.06 8.31 6.92
CA PRO A 469 -23.72 7.76 7.05
C PRO A 469 -22.72 8.64 7.80
N THR A 470 -22.79 9.98 7.66
CA THR A 470 -21.80 10.86 8.31
C THR A 470 -22.03 10.97 9.82
N TYR A 471 -23.30 10.99 10.24
CA TYR A 471 -23.64 10.97 11.66
C TYR A 471 -23.30 9.64 12.32
N GLU A 472 -23.67 8.52 11.67
CA GLU A 472 -23.35 7.18 12.20
C GLU A 472 -21.84 6.97 12.33
N MET A 473 -21.03 7.39 11.35
CA MET A 473 -19.57 7.35 11.45
C MET A 473 -19.03 8.23 12.59
N ALA A 474 -19.60 9.41 12.79
CA ALA A 474 -19.19 10.32 13.87
C ALA A 474 -19.59 9.78 15.25
N ALA A 475 -20.77 9.16 15.35
CA ALA A 475 -21.27 8.56 16.57
C ALA A 475 -20.53 7.26 16.93
N ALA A 476 -20.11 6.49 15.93
CA ALA A 476 -19.45 5.20 16.11
C ALA A 476 -18.23 5.28 17.03
N ASN A 477 -18.03 4.26 17.84
CA ASN A 477 -16.78 4.02 18.54
C ASN A 477 -15.72 3.51 17.55
N THR A 478 -14.47 3.54 17.96
CA THR A 478 -13.36 3.08 17.14
C THR A 478 -13.13 1.59 17.36
N ASP A 479 -13.30 0.81 16.31
CA ASP A 479 -12.86 -0.58 16.27
C ASP A 479 -11.38 -0.65 15.89
N ASN A 480 -10.73 -1.71 16.35
CA ASN A 480 -9.33 -1.96 16.14
C ASN A 480 -9.11 -3.38 15.60
N LEU A 481 -8.44 -3.48 14.46
CA LEU A 481 -7.98 -4.75 13.87
C LEU A 481 -6.46 -4.76 13.88
N GLN A 482 -5.88 -5.58 14.74
CA GLN A 482 -4.44 -5.75 14.83
C GLN A 482 -4.01 -7.12 14.30
N ASN A 483 -3.08 -7.12 13.37
CA ASN A 483 -2.46 -8.31 12.81
C ASN A 483 -0.96 -8.29 13.10
N LYS A 484 -0.53 -9.23 13.94
CA LYS A 484 0.88 -9.44 14.26
C LYS A 484 1.37 -10.70 13.56
N TYR A 485 2.52 -10.60 12.94
CA TYR A 485 3.22 -11.71 12.33
C TYR A 485 4.68 -11.71 12.74
N TYR A 486 5.21 -12.84 13.10
CA TYR A 486 6.64 -13.02 13.23
C TYR A 486 7.03 -14.41 12.75
N ASN A 487 8.23 -14.50 12.19
CA ASN A 487 8.86 -15.76 11.87
C ASN A 487 10.30 -15.81 12.37
N ILE A 488 10.79 -17.03 12.55
CA ILE A 488 12.20 -17.34 12.76
C ILE A 488 12.53 -18.45 11.77
N ASN A 489 13.50 -18.20 10.89
CA ASN A 489 13.99 -19.16 9.92
C ASN A 489 15.45 -19.49 10.22
N LEU A 490 15.75 -20.78 10.27
CA LEU A 490 17.11 -21.32 10.42
C LEU A 490 17.41 -22.19 9.22
N GLY A 491 18.38 -21.78 8.42
CA GLY A 491 18.83 -22.48 7.21
C GLY A 491 20.24 -23.01 7.35
N PHE A 492 20.46 -24.19 6.82
CA PHE A 492 21.74 -24.87 6.82
C PHE A 492 22.02 -25.45 5.43
N THR A 493 23.15 -25.09 4.83
CA THR A 493 23.58 -25.63 3.54
C THR A 493 24.87 -26.42 3.72
N LEU A 494 24.86 -27.69 3.26
CA LEU A 494 25.99 -28.57 3.23
C LEU A 494 26.42 -28.80 1.78
N ASN A 495 27.56 -28.24 1.38
CA ASN A 495 28.18 -28.43 0.07
C ASN A 495 29.04 -29.70 0.10
N LEU A 496 28.51 -30.85 -0.33
CA LEU A 496 29.23 -32.13 -0.35
C LEU A 496 30.35 -32.11 -1.38
N THR A 497 30.05 -31.51 -2.56
CA THR A 497 31.02 -31.26 -3.63
C THR A 497 30.71 -29.90 -4.27
N LYS A 498 31.52 -29.48 -5.29
CA LYS A 498 31.23 -28.27 -6.07
C LYS A 498 29.90 -28.36 -6.83
N ASN A 499 29.39 -29.55 -7.07
CA ASN A 499 28.21 -29.80 -7.89
C ASN A 499 27.05 -30.41 -7.09
N TRP A 500 27.22 -30.67 -5.80
CA TRP A 500 26.25 -31.36 -4.96
C TRP A 500 26.07 -30.64 -3.63
N ASP A 501 24.88 -30.14 -3.37
CA ASP A 501 24.49 -29.50 -2.10
C ASP A 501 23.26 -30.17 -1.47
N VAL A 502 23.21 -30.10 -0.16
CA VAL A 502 22.04 -30.47 0.66
C VAL A 502 21.66 -29.25 1.51
N LYS A 503 20.39 -28.89 1.50
CA LYS A 503 19.86 -27.75 2.26
C LYS A 503 18.79 -28.21 3.22
N PHE A 504 18.83 -27.63 4.42
CA PHE A 504 17.86 -27.77 5.48
C PHE A 504 17.33 -26.37 5.81
N ASP A 505 16.01 -26.20 5.89
CA ASP A 505 15.40 -24.98 6.39
C ASP A 505 14.32 -25.36 7.39
N TYR A 506 14.38 -24.77 8.56
CA TYR A 506 13.32 -24.83 9.55
C TYR A 506 12.78 -23.43 9.79
N THR A 507 11.48 -23.28 9.69
CA THR A 507 10.78 -22.02 9.98
C THR A 507 9.68 -22.27 10.98
N TYR A 508 9.69 -21.46 12.03
CA TYR A 508 8.55 -21.26 12.90
C TYR A 508 7.96 -19.89 12.59
N ASP A 509 6.65 -19.83 12.35
CA ASP A 509 5.95 -18.57 12.20
C ASP A 509 4.64 -18.55 13.00
N ARG A 510 4.28 -17.37 13.47
CA ARG A 510 3.03 -17.13 14.17
C ARG A 510 2.35 -15.89 13.64
N GLN A 511 1.08 -16.05 13.33
CA GLN A 511 0.18 -14.95 13.03
C GLN A 511 -0.85 -14.83 14.17
N THR A 512 -1.04 -13.62 14.67
CA THR A 512 -2.12 -13.30 15.61
C THR A 512 -2.98 -12.19 15.01
N THR A 513 -4.28 -12.41 14.95
CA THR A 513 -5.28 -11.42 14.56
C THR A 513 -6.14 -11.11 15.76
N GLU A 514 -6.12 -9.87 16.20
CA GLU A 514 -6.92 -9.37 17.32
C GLU A 514 -7.90 -8.33 16.80
N THR A 515 -9.18 -8.54 17.06
CA THR A 515 -10.24 -7.58 16.74
C THR A 515 -10.89 -7.12 18.03
N ASN A 516 -10.77 -5.83 18.31
CA ASN A 516 -11.49 -5.19 19.40
C ASN A 516 -12.63 -4.39 18.78
N SER A 517 -13.85 -4.78 19.04
CA SER A 517 -15.04 -4.09 18.60
C SER A 517 -15.77 -3.47 19.79
N SER A 518 -16.24 -2.26 19.60
CA SER A 518 -17.03 -1.55 20.58
C SER A 518 -18.26 -0.97 19.91
N VAL A 519 -19.37 -1.11 20.58
CA VAL A 519 -20.65 -0.74 20.05
C VAL A 519 -21.25 0.39 20.86
N MET A 520 -21.76 1.40 20.18
CA MET A 520 -22.36 2.57 20.79
C MET A 520 -23.86 2.63 20.50
N GLN A 521 -24.63 3.02 21.51
CA GLN A 521 -26.00 3.43 21.37
C GLN A 521 -26.05 4.90 20.92
N TYR A 522 -26.91 5.22 19.96
CA TYR A 522 -27.18 6.58 19.50
C TYR A 522 -28.68 6.77 19.20
N GLU A 523 -29.13 8.01 19.18
CA GLU A 523 -30.47 8.38 18.80
C GLU A 523 -30.43 9.21 17.53
N ALA A 524 -31.34 8.92 16.58
CA ALA A 524 -31.41 9.62 15.30
C ALA A 524 -32.82 9.57 14.71
N GLY A 525 -33.13 10.57 13.91
CA GLY A 525 -34.33 10.63 13.12
C GLY A 525 -34.33 9.58 12.01
N GLU A 526 -35.31 8.73 11.99
CA GLU A 526 -35.42 7.61 11.06
C GLU A 526 -36.11 8.00 9.76
N MET A 527 -35.38 7.97 8.68
CA MET A 527 -35.88 8.35 7.35
C MET A 527 -36.46 7.18 6.55
N TRP A 528 -36.27 5.94 7.00
CA TRP A 528 -36.73 4.74 6.32
C TRP A 528 -38.18 4.38 6.61
N TYR A 529 -38.75 4.93 7.71
CA TYR A 529 -40.15 4.75 8.08
C TYR A 529 -41.00 5.97 7.67
N ALA A 530 -42.32 5.81 7.83
CA ALA A 530 -43.25 6.92 7.64
C ALA A 530 -42.96 8.02 8.67
N PRO A 531 -42.94 9.28 8.28
CA PRO A 531 -42.88 10.41 9.19
C PRO A 531 -44.09 10.43 10.13
N THR A 532 -43.91 11.02 11.30
CA THR A 532 -44.99 11.24 12.27
C THR A 532 -45.47 12.65 12.23
N ALA A 533 -46.78 12.88 12.47
CA ALA A 533 -47.34 14.22 12.55
C ALA A 533 -46.59 15.06 13.60
N TRP A 534 -46.24 16.29 13.26
CA TRP A 534 -45.62 17.20 14.20
C TRP A 534 -46.71 17.79 15.12
N MET A 535 -46.73 17.30 16.36
CA MET A 535 -47.69 17.73 17.35
C MET A 535 -47.04 18.65 18.39
N GLU A 536 -47.70 19.75 18.77
CA GLU A 536 -47.32 20.61 19.88
C GLU A 536 -48.58 20.97 20.70
N ASN A 537 -48.45 20.84 21.98
CA ASN A 537 -49.59 21.08 22.92
C ASN A 537 -50.88 20.35 22.54
N GLY A 538 -50.74 19.14 21.95
CA GLY A 538 -51.88 18.32 21.54
C GLY A 538 -52.49 18.72 20.18
N SER A 539 -51.96 19.73 19.51
CA SER A 539 -52.44 20.21 18.19
C SER A 539 -51.38 19.96 17.10
N GLN A 540 -51.81 19.63 15.89
CA GLN A 540 -50.93 19.50 14.75
C GLN A 540 -50.37 20.86 14.35
N VAL A 541 -49.08 20.93 14.08
CA VAL A 541 -48.40 22.11 13.55
C VAL A 541 -48.64 22.19 12.04
N PHE A 542 -48.87 23.40 11.53
CA PHE A 542 -48.99 23.69 10.11
C PHE A 542 -47.84 24.61 9.69
N VAL A 543 -47.35 24.42 8.47
CA VAL A 543 -46.25 25.23 7.90
C VAL A 543 -46.59 25.67 6.49
N ASN A 544 -45.93 26.76 6.05
CA ASN A 544 -45.94 27.19 4.65
C ASN A 544 -44.85 26.42 3.85
N GLU A 545 -44.73 26.75 2.56
CA GLU A 545 -43.71 26.13 1.65
C GLU A 545 -42.27 26.51 2.02
N GLN A 546 -42.04 27.48 2.85
CA GLN A 546 -40.73 27.84 3.39
C GLN A 546 -40.40 27.11 4.69
N GLY A 547 -41.34 26.31 5.20
CA GLY A 547 -41.23 25.59 6.46
C GLY A 547 -41.51 26.46 7.70
N GLU A 548 -42.03 27.68 7.50
CA GLU A 548 -42.40 28.58 8.58
C GLU A 548 -43.77 28.21 9.12
N ARG A 549 -43.94 28.27 10.43
CA ARG A 549 -45.23 28.00 11.07
C ARG A 549 -46.28 29.02 10.67
N VAL A 550 -47.48 28.52 10.43
CA VAL A 550 -48.64 29.33 10.09
C VAL A 550 -49.86 28.84 10.88
N ASP A 551 -50.71 29.78 11.26
CA ASP A 551 -51.93 29.46 11.99
C ASP A 551 -53.08 29.03 11.06
N THR A 552 -53.07 29.48 9.80
CA THR A 552 -54.09 29.18 8.80
C THR A 552 -53.46 29.02 7.41
N GLY A 553 -54.07 28.20 6.57
CA GLY A 553 -53.69 28.08 5.16
C GLY A 553 -52.38 27.30 4.88
N GLY A 554 -51.79 26.65 5.89
CA GLY A 554 -50.60 25.87 5.75
C GLY A 554 -50.86 24.37 5.48
N MET A 555 -49.80 23.64 5.22
CA MET A 555 -49.82 22.19 5.13
C MET A 555 -49.50 21.55 6.49
N PRO A 556 -50.10 20.40 6.82
CA PRO A 556 -49.77 19.69 8.06
C PRO A 556 -48.27 19.26 8.09
N ALA A 557 -47.59 19.60 9.16
CA ALA A 557 -46.18 19.34 9.28
C ALA A 557 -45.90 17.95 9.84
N TYR A 558 -44.80 17.36 9.36
CA TYR A 558 -44.34 16.03 9.77
C TYR A 558 -42.87 16.04 10.21
N ARG A 559 -42.50 15.09 11.06
CA ARG A 559 -41.15 14.90 11.54
C ARG A 559 -40.70 13.46 11.39
N PHE A 560 -39.42 13.26 11.24
CA PHE A 560 -38.84 11.92 11.31
C PHE A 560 -38.94 11.39 12.74
N PRO A 561 -39.46 10.17 12.97
CA PRO A 561 -39.49 9.59 14.30
C PRO A 561 -38.05 9.38 14.79
N VAL A 562 -37.76 9.80 16.02
CA VAL A 562 -36.45 9.60 16.64
C VAL A 562 -36.43 8.23 17.32
N ASN A 563 -35.51 7.41 16.89
CA ASN A 563 -35.33 6.05 17.40
C ASN A 563 -33.97 5.87 18.06
N LYS A 564 -33.91 4.96 19.03
CA LYS A 564 -32.65 4.49 19.62
C LYS A 564 -32.10 3.35 18.78
N TYR A 565 -30.84 3.48 18.39
CA TYR A 565 -30.14 2.48 17.59
C TYR A 565 -29.02 1.85 18.40
N TYR A 566 -28.92 0.54 18.26
CA TYR A 566 -27.89 -0.27 18.85
C TYR A 566 -27.13 -0.96 17.72
N ASN A 567 -25.84 -0.97 17.78
CA ASN A 567 -24.98 -1.59 16.79
C ASN A 567 -25.01 -3.13 16.78
N SER A 568 -25.88 -3.76 17.53
CA SER A 568 -26.00 -5.22 17.56
C SER A 568 -27.42 -5.66 17.25
N SER A 569 -27.55 -6.86 16.78
CA SER A 569 -28.83 -7.52 16.46
C SER A 569 -29.78 -7.72 17.64
N GLY A 570 -29.63 -6.99 18.73
CA GLY A 570 -30.47 -7.07 19.91
C GLY A 570 -30.86 -5.71 20.47
N PRO A 571 -32.05 -5.57 21.04
CA PRO A 571 -32.63 -4.26 21.36
C PRO A 571 -32.05 -3.57 22.60
N SER A 572 -31.02 -4.08 23.26
CA SER A 572 -30.67 -3.55 24.60
C SER A 572 -29.21 -3.63 25.02
N ALA A 573 -28.25 -3.91 24.12
CA ALA A 573 -26.91 -4.18 24.62
C ALA A 573 -25.82 -3.40 23.87
N SER A 574 -25.10 -2.55 24.58
CA SER A 574 -23.76 -2.13 24.19
C SER A 574 -22.82 -3.32 24.34
N GLN A 575 -22.20 -3.77 23.26
CA GLN A 575 -21.26 -4.88 23.27
C GLN A 575 -19.84 -4.38 23.13
N VAL A 576 -18.96 -4.84 24.00
CA VAL A 576 -17.51 -4.77 23.78
C VAL A 576 -17.04 -6.19 23.50
N GLY A 577 -16.52 -6.41 22.30
CA GLY A 577 -16.04 -7.71 21.87
C GLY A 577 -14.53 -7.71 21.69
N ASN A 578 -13.87 -8.74 22.19
CA ASN A 578 -12.50 -9.07 21.86
C ASN A 578 -12.48 -10.44 21.19
N ASN A 579 -11.94 -10.51 19.98
CA ASN A 579 -11.74 -11.76 19.27
C ASN A 579 -10.25 -11.87 18.93
N SER A 580 -9.61 -12.91 19.42
CA SER A 580 -8.21 -13.21 19.12
C SER A 580 -8.11 -14.56 18.41
N LYS A 581 -7.44 -14.59 17.28
CA LYS A 581 -7.12 -15.80 16.51
C LYS A 581 -5.63 -15.89 16.32
N SER A 582 -5.05 -17.03 16.67
CA SER A 582 -3.61 -17.31 16.45
C SER A 582 -3.45 -18.54 15.57
N ILE A 583 -2.46 -18.47 14.68
CA ILE A 583 -2.04 -19.56 13.81
C ILE A 583 -0.54 -19.72 13.99
N ASP A 584 -0.11 -20.89 14.42
CA ASP A 584 1.29 -21.28 14.55
C ASP A 584 1.63 -22.29 13.47
N ASN A 585 2.66 -22.02 12.68
CA ASN A 585 3.14 -22.92 11.65
C ASN A 585 4.58 -23.36 11.95
N ASN A 586 4.85 -24.62 11.71
CA ASN A 586 6.21 -25.15 11.67
C ASN A 586 6.43 -25.73 10.28
N THR A 587 7.40 -25.19 9.56
CA THR A 587 7.77 -25.63 8.21
C THR A 587 9.17 -26.20 8.25
N PHE A 588 9.32 -27.43 7.80
CA PHE A 588 10.59 -28.11 7.66
C PHE A 588 10.80 -28.48 6.19
N ASN A 589 11.92 -28.03 5.63
CA ASN A 589 12.35 -28.33 4.27
C ASN A 589 13.70 -29.02 4.29
N ILE A 590 13.82 -30.09 3.53
CA ILE A 590 15.10 -30.70 3.20
C ILE A 590 15.12 -30.99 1.70
N TYR A 591 16.16 -30.55 1.02
CA TYR A 591 16.31 -30.83 -0.40
C TYR A 591 17.80 -30.91 -0.78
N THR A 592 18.04 -31.70 -1.83
CA THR A 592 19.38 -31.87 -2.39
C THR A 592 19.37 -31.49 -3.85
N THR A 593 20.45 -30.89 -4.31
CA THR A 593 20.63 -30.51 -5.71
C THR A 593 21.94 -31.06 -6.22
N TYR A 594 21.91 -31.78 -7.32
CA TYR A 594 23.07 -32.28 -8.03
C TYR A 594 23.12 -31.74 -9.46
N ASN A 595 24.20 -31.05 -9.81
CA ASN A 595 24.43 -30.49 -11.13
C ASN A 595 25.41 -31.38 -11.89
N LEU A 596 24.93 -32.00 -12.96
CA LEU A 596 25.73 -32.86 -13.84
C LEU A 596 26.04 -32.10 -15.14
N LEU A 597 27.33 -31.94 -15.41
CA LEU A 597 27.81 -31.29 -16.63
C LEU A 597 28.49 -32.34 -17.49
N LEU A 598 28.03 -32.57 -18.70
CA LEU A 598 28.52 -33.54 -19.66
C LEU A 598 29.01 -32.87 -20.95
N GLY A 599 29.92 -33.57 -21.66
CA GLY A 599 30.52 -33.12 -22.91
C GLY A 599 31.88 -32.40 -22.74
N PRO A 600 32.72 -32.36 -23.79
CA PRO A 600 34.09 -31.80 -23.73
C PRO A 600 34.11 -30.32 -23.29
N GLU A 601 33.10 -29.57 -23.68
CA GLU A 601 32.92 -28.14 -23.35
C GLU A 601 31.81 -27.90 -22.34
N LYS A 602 31.38 -28.97 -21.61
CA LYS A 602 30.27 -28.92 -20.63
C LYS A 602 28.94 -28.40 -21.26
N GLN A 603 28.71 -28.78 -22.50
CA GLN A 603 27.56 -28.30 -23.31
C GLN A 603 26.20 -28.78 -22.80
N HIS A 604 26.19 -29.93 -22.10
CA HIS A 604 24.97 -30.49 -21.52
C HIS A 604 24.97 -30.32 -20.01
N ALA A 605 24.03 -29.51 -19.51
CA ALA A 605 23.83 -29.27 -18.08
C ALA A 605 22.52 -29.89 -17.59
N PHE A 606 22.60 -30.87 -16.70
CA PHE A 606 21.45 -31.47 -16.05
C PHE A 606 21.46 -31.09 -14.57
N LYS A 607 20.30 -30.67 -14.08
CA LYS A 607 20.09 -30.36 -12.65
C LYS A 607 19.05 -31.32 -12.08
N PHE A 608 19.46 -32.14 -11.15
CA PHE A 608 18.58 -33.03 -10.41
C PHE A 608 18.30 -32.43 -9.06
N MET A 609 17.03 -32.42 -8.66
CA MET A 609 16.60 -31.96 -7.36
C MET A 609 15.62 -32.98 -6.76
N ALA A 610 15.83 -33.32 -5.50
CA ALA A 610 14.90 -34.12 -4.70
C ALA A 610 14.75 -33.49 -3.33
N GLY A 611 13.58 -33.56 -2.75
CA GLY A 611 13.36 -32.96 -1.44
C GLY A 611 12.04 -33.33 -0.79
N MET A 612 11.90 -32.92 0.45
CA MET A 612 10.73 -33.10 1.28
C MET A 612 10.37 -31.75 1.94
N ASN A 613 9.10 -31.40 1.90
CA ASN A 613 8.52 -30.30 2.66
C ASN A 613 7.48 -30.87 3.63
N ARG A 614 7.54 -30.43 4.89
CA ARG A 614 6.55 -30.74 5.92
C ARG A 614 6.10 -29.45 6.58
N VAL A 615 4.78 -29.19 6.54
CA VAL A 615 4.15 -28.07 7.23
C VAL A 615 3.17 -28.61 8.26
N THR A 616 3.25 -28.10 9.48
CA THR A 616 2.29 -28.40 10.54
C THR A 616 1.70 -27.10 11.05
N ASN A 617 0.37 -27.03 11.16
CA ASN A 617 -0.36 -25.86 11.57
C ASN A 617 -1.11 -26.14 12.87
N LYS A 618 -1.05 -25.20 13.79
CA LYS A 618 -1.90 -25.19 14.98
C LYS A 618 -2.63 -23.86 15.01
N TRP A 619 -3.93 -23.89 15.17
CA TRP A 619 -4.72 -22.69 15.31
C TRP A 619 -5.46 -22.68 16.64
N SER A 620 -5.67 -21.49 17.19
CA SER A 620 -6.46 -21.25 18.40
C SER A 620 -7.29 -19.97 18.19
N SER A 621 -8.46 -19.95 18.80
CA SER A 621 -9.36 -18.79 18.74
C SER A 621 -9.97 -18.59 20.11
N TYR A 622 -10.01 -17.34 20.53
CA TYR A 622 -10.67 -16.88 21.74
C TYR A 622 -11.61 -15.75 21.39
N LYS A 623 -12.84 -15.79 21.92
CA LYS A 623 -13.82 -14.72 21.76
C LYS A 623 -14.37 -14.37 23.14
N GLY A 624 -14.17 -13.12 23.56
CA GLY A 624 -14.77 -12.54 24.75
C GLY A 624 -15.77 -11.46 24.33
N CYS A 625 -16.93 -11.43 25.00
CA CYS A 625 -17.92 -10.38 24.80
C CYS A 625 -18.45 -9.97 26.17
N LEU A 626 -18.43 -8.65 26.44
CA LEU A 626 -19.09 -8.05 27.58
C LEU A 626 -20.36 -7.36 27.08
N LEU A 627 -21.50 -7.76 27.66
CA LEU A 627 -22.78 -7.12 27.43
C LEU A 627 -23.01 -6.13 28.58
N TYR A 628 -23.16 -4.86 28.24
CA TYR A 628 -23.66 -3.86 29.20
C TYR A 628 -25.18 -3.80 29.05
N THR A 629 -25.90 -4.26 30.04
CA THR A 629 -27.36 -4.06 30.15
C THR A 629 -27.61 -2.76 30.92
N SER A 630 -28.54 -1.96 30.44
CA SER A 630 -28.91 -0.66 31.07
C SER A 630 -29.56 -0.81 32.46
N ASP A 631 -29.75 -2.02 32.95
CA ASP A 631 -30.47 -2.32 34.18
C ASP A 631 -29.55 -2.72 35.37
N ALA A 632 -28.27 -2.40 35.29
CA ALA A 632 -27.35 -2.63 36.39
C ALA A 632 -27.19 -1.38 37.27
#